data_f597bbd7ede6015afc376e26f469e904
#
_entry.id   f597bbd7ede6015afc376e26f469e904
#
_cell.length_a   1.000
_cell.length_b   1.000
_cell.length_c   1.000
_cell.angle_alpha   90.00
_cell.angle_beta   90.00
_cell.angle_gamma   90.00
#
_symmetry.space_group_name_H-M   'P 1'
#
loop_
_entity.id
_entity.type
_entity.pdbx_description
1 polymer ?
#
loop_
_entity_poly.entity_id
_entity_poly.type
_entity_poly.pdbx_seq_one_letter_code
_entity_poly.pdbx_strand_id
1 'polypeptide(L)'
;MTRARSHLLVVDDDEGLRDLLVRYLADNGYAVAGVADGEAMKRHLACQPVDLVLLDVMLPGEDGLSLARALSAQGGPAIIMLSARGQEVDRIVGLEVGADDYLGKPFNPRELLARIHAVLRRRPGHSMASLPQH
;
A
#
# COMPACT_ATOMS: atom_id res chain seq x y z
N MET A 1 -15.81 17.65 -14.78
CA MET A 1 -15.85 16.31 -14.40
C MET A 1 -14.87 15.98 -13.30
N THR A 2 -15.28 15.17 -12.43
CA THR A 2 -14.51 14.84 -11.26
C THR A 2 -13.64 13.63 -11.53
N ARG A 3 -12.37 13.76 -11.21
CA ARG A 3 -11.50 12.61 -11.31
C ARG A 3 -11.81 11.63 -10.23
N ALA A 4 -11.71 10.38 -10.59
CA ALA A 4 -11.85 9.34 -9.59
C ALA A 4 -10.70 9.46 -8.60
N ARG A 5 -10.99 9.18 -7.33
CA ARG A 5 -9.96 9.13 -6.31
C ARG A 5 -9.06 7.95 -6.54
N SER A 6 -7.82 8.08 -6.11
CA SER A 6 -6.93 6.93 -6.08
C SER A 6 -7.42 5.95 -5.02
N HIS A 7 -7.33 4.68 -5.33
CA HIS A 7 -7.81 3.62 -4.44
C HIS A 7 -6.65 2.98 -3.71
N LEU A 8 -6.73 2.99 -2.39
CA LEU A 8 -5.72 2.39 -1.53
C LEU A 8 -6.30 1.19 -0.81
N LEU A 9 -5.49 0.17 -0.60
CA LEU A 9 -5.89 -0.99 0.17
C LEU A 9 -4.91 -1.18 1.32
N VAL A 10 -5.42 -1.23 2.55
CA VAL A 10 -4.59 -1.44 3.74
C VAL A 10 -4.72 -2.90 4.13
N VAL A 11 -3.61 -3.62 4.16
CA VAL A 11 -3.58 -5.03 4.51
C VAL A 11 -2.78 -5.19 5.80
N ASP A 12 -3.47 -5.33 6.92
CA ASP A 12 -2.85 -5.38 8.23
C ASP A 12 -3.80 -6.09 9.19
N ASP A 13 -3.30 -7.05 9.96
CA ASP A 13 -4.16 -7.79 10.87
C ASP A 13 -4.46 -7.02 12.16
N ASP A 14 -3.75 -5.93 12.42
CA ASP A 14 -4.01 -5.09 13.57
C ASP A 14 -5.22 -4.21 13.26
N GLU A 15 -6.34 -4.55 13.85
CA GLU A 15 -7.59 -3.85 13.55
C GLU A 15 -7.53 -2.37 13.91
N GLY A 16 -6.91 -2.04 15.03
CA GLY A 16 -6.83 -0.64 15.44
C GLY A 16 -6.02 0.20 14.48
N LEU A 17 -4.88 -0.32 14.06
CA LEU A 17 -4.05 0.40 13.11
C LEU A 17 -4.73 0.46 11.74
N ARG A 18 -5.34 -0.64 11.33
CA ARG A 18 -6.03 -0.67 10.06
C ARG A 18 -7.14 0.37 10.00
N ASP A 19 -7.96 0.43 11.06
CA ASP A 19 -9.05 1.39 11.10
C ASP A 19 -8.55 2.83 11.12
N LEU A 20 -7.48 3.07 11.85
CA LEU A 20 -6.87 4.38 11.90
C LEU A 20 -6.41 4.82 10.52
N LEU A 21 -5.73 3.94 9.82
CA LEU A 21 -5.20 4.28 8.50
C LEU A 21 -6.31 4.48 7.48
N VAL A 22 -7.33 3.62 7.52
CA VAL A 22 -8.45 3.77 6.59
C VAL A 22 -9.09 5.13 6.78
N ARG A 23 -9.35 5.51 8.02
CA ARG A 23 -9.99 6.78 8.30
C ARG A 23 -9.10 7.96 7.94
N TYR A 24 -7.85 7.89 8.33
CA TYR A 24 -6.93 9.00 8.10
C TYR A 24 -6.74 9.26 6.60
N LEU A 25 -6.55 8.19 5.83
CA LEU A 25 -6.30 8.34 4.42
C LEU A 25 -7.57 8.74 3.67
N ALA A 26 -8.72 8.24 4.11
CA ALA A 26 -9.98 8.66 3.51
C ALA A 26 -10.21 10.15 3.73
N ASP A 27 -9.86 10.64 4.91
CA ASP A 27 -10.00 12.06 5.22
C ASP A 27 -9.08 12.91 4.35
N ASN A 28 -8.05 12.30 3.80
CA ASN A 28 -7.10 13.01 2.95
C ASN A 28 -7.35 12.79 1.46
N GLY A 29 -8.53 12.34 1.10
CA GLY A 29 -8.95 12.36 -0.28
C GLY A 29 -8.84 11.05 -1.05
N TYR A 30 -8.50 9.96 -0.39
CA TYR A 30 -8.38 8.66 -1.05
C TYR A 30 -9.62 7.82 -0.83
N ALA A 31 -9.86 6.90 -1.75
CA ALA A 31 -10.84 5.84 -1.54
C ALA A 31 -10.07 4.69 -0.91
N VAL A 32 -10.44 4.29 0.31
CA VAL A 32 -9.60 3.37 1.08
C VAL A 32 -10.43 2.20 1.59
N ALA A 33 -9.88 1.01 1.47
CA ALA A 33 -10.47 -0.18 2.08
C ALA A 33 -9.40 -0.85 2.95
N GLY A 34 -9.83 -1.62 3.92
CA GLY A 34 -8.92 -2.35 4.78
C GLY A 34 -9.29 -3.81 4.86
N VAL A 35 -8.28 -4.67 4.84
CA VAL A 35 -8.49 -6.10 4.99
C VAL A 35 -7.44 -6.65 5.96
N ALA A 36 -7.70 -7.84 6.49
CA ALA A 36 -6.90 -8.35 7.59
C ALA A 36 -5.80 -9.34 7.18
N ASP A 37 -5.88 -9.89 5.97
CA ASP A 37 -4.94 -10.92 5.57
C ASP A 37 -4.80 -11.01 4.05
N GLY A 38 -3.92 -11.89 3.61
CA GLY A 38 -3.65 -12.04 2.18
C GLY A 38 -4.80 -12.60 1.39
N GLU A 39 -5.59 -13.47 1.99
CA GLU A 39 -6.75 -14.04 1.32
C GLU A 39 -7.75 -12.94 0.99
N ALA A 40 -8.06 -12.11 1.99
CA ALA A 40 -8.98 -11.00 1.78
C ALA A 40 -8.41 -9.98 0.79
N MET A 41 -7.08 -9.77 0.83
CA MET A 41 -6.44 -8.90 -0.14
C MET A 41 -6.68 -9.39 -1.56
N LYS A 42 -6.46 -10.68 -1.80
CA LYS A 42 -6.62 -11.24 -3.13
C LYS A 42 -8.06 -11.10 -3.62
N ARG A 43 -9.02 -11.35 -2.73
CA ARG A 43 -10.43 -11.21 -3.10
C ARG A 43 -10.77 -9.77 -3.46
N HIS A 44 -10.25 -8.82 -2.69
CA HIS A 44 -10.51 -7.42 -2.96
C HIS A 44 -9.91 -7.00 -4.30
N LEU A 45 -8.68 -7.42 -4.56
CA LEU A 45 -8.00 -7.04 -5.80
C LEU A 45 -8.69 -7.64 -7.02
N ALA A 46 -9.34 -8.79 -6.86
CA ALA A 46 -10.06 -9.41 -7.97
C ALA A 46 -11.33 -8.66 -8.32
N CYS A 47 -11.89 -7.89 -7.37
CA CYS A 47 -13.17 -7.23 -7.55
C CYS A 47 -13.07 -5.74 -7.81
N GLN A 48 -12.00 -5.10 -7.36
CA GLN A 48 -11.90 -3.64 -7.42
C GLN A 48 -10.52 -3.20 -7.84
N PRO A 49 -10.43 -2.13 -8.61
CA PRO A 49 -9.11 -1.59 -8.96
C PRO A 49 -8.48 -0.95 -7.74
N VAL A 50 -7.19 -1.15 -7.58
CA VAL A 50 -6.42 -0.58 -6.48
C VAL A 50 -5.16 0.01 -7.07
N ASP A 51 -4.81 1.22 -6.66
CA ASP A 51 -3.63 1.90 -7.15
C ASP A 51 -2.41 1.65 -6.27
N LEU A 52 -2.63 1.41 -4.99
CA LEU A 52 -1.53 1.20 -4.06
C LEU A 52 -1.99 0.35 -2.88
N VAL A 53 -1.14 -0.59 -2.48
CA VAL A 53 -1.39 -1.47 -1.34
C VAL A 53 -0.40 -1.13 -0.24
N LEU A 54 -0.91 -0.93 0.98
CA LEU A 54 -0.08 -0.84 2.18
C LEU A 54 -0.09 -2.23 2.78
N LEU A 55 1.05 -2.89 2.78
CA LEU A 55 1.11 -4.32 3.07
C LEU A 55 2.01 -4.60 4.26
N ASP A 56 1.42 -5.13 5.32
CA ASP A 56 2.17 -5.53 6.50
C ASP A 56 3.03 -6.75 6.14
N VAL A 57 4.29 -6.71 6.51
CA VAL A 57 5.20 -7.82 6.28
C VAL A 57 4.76 -9.07 7.06
N MET A 58 4.26 -8.87 8.28
CA MET A 58 3.89 -9.97 9.17
C MET A 58 2.39 -10.17 9.19
N LEU A 59 1.88 -11.02 8.32
CA LEU A 59 0.46 -11.33 8.28
C LEU A 59 0.23 -12.76 8.73
N PRO A 60 -0.91 -13.05 9.36
CA PRO A 60 -1.20 -14.43 9.75
C PRO A 60 -1.40 -15.30 8.52
N GLY A 61 -0.79 -16.45 8.54
CA GLY A 61 -0.99 -17.44 7.50
C GLY A 61 -0.26 -17.22 6.20
N GLU A 62 0.29 -16.03 6.01
CA GLU A 62 0.96 -15.77 4.77
C GLU A 62 2.05 -14.72 4.95
N ASP A 63 3.15 -14.89 4.23
CA ASP A 63 4.27 -13.99 4.31
C ASP A 63 4.01 -12.77 3.43
N GLY A 64 4.07 -11.57 4.01
CA GLY A 64 3.85 -10.35 3.25
C GLY A 64 4.84 -10.17 2.12
N LEU A 65 6.07 -10.64 2.30
CA LEU A 65 7.07 -10.55 1.23
C LEU A 65 6.68 -11.40 0.04
N SER A 66 6.12 -12.59 0.29
CA SER A 66 5.66 -13.44 -0.80
C SER A 66 4.50 -12.79 -1.54
N LEU A 67 3.61 -12.16 -0.81
CA LEU A 67 2.48 -11.46 -1.43
C LEU A 67 2.97 -10.31 -2.29
N ALA A 68 3.96 -9.56 -1.80
CA ALA A 68 4.52 -8.44 -2.56
C ALA A 68 5.16 -8.92 -3.85
N ARG A 69 5.90 -10.03 -3.77
CA ARG A 69 6.55 -10.58 -4.95
C ARG A 69 5.52 -10.98 -6.01
N ALA A 70 4.44 -11.61 -5.56
CA ALA A 70 3.40 -12.03 -6.49
C ALA A 70 2.72 -10.85 -7.16
N LEU A 71 2.41 -9.81 -6.40
CA LEU A 71 1.80 -8.63 -6.96
C LEU A 71 2.72 -7.93 -7.95
N SER A 72 3.99 -7.82 -7.59
CA SER A 72 4.96 -7.15 -8.44
C SER A 72 5.15 -7.92 -9.75
N ALA A 73 5.18 -9.24 -9.67
CA ALA A 73 5.36 -10.06 -10.86
C ALA A 73 4.21 -9.91 -11.84
N GLN A 74 3.03 -9.59 -11.35
CA GLN A 74 1.86 -9.42 -12.19
C GLN A 74 1.71 -8.00 -12.72
N GLY A 75 2.62 -7.12 -12.36
CA GLY A 75 2.47 -5.72 -12.73
C GLY A 75 1.32 -5.05 -12.03
N GLY A 76 1.07 -5.44 -10.79
CA GLY A 76 -0.08 -4.96 -10.04
C GLY A 76 0.11 -3.57 -9.46
N PRO A 77 -0.65 -3.26 -8.41
CA PRO A 77 -0.59 -1.91 -7.81
C PRO A 77 0.77 -1.63 -7.19
N ALA A 78 1.02 -0.37 -6.90
CA ALA A 78 2.20 0.03 -6.15
C ALA A 78 2.12 -0.60 -4.76
N ILE A 79 3.26 -0.81 -4.11
CA ILE A 79 3.32 -1.47 -2.82
C ILE A 79 4.20 -0.67 -1.88
N ILE A 80 3.67 -0.35 -0.70
CA ILE A 80 4.47 0.15 0.40
C ILE A 80 4.41 -0.89 1.50
N MET A 81 5.57 -1.43 1.86
CA MET A 81 5.64 -2.43 2.92
C MET A 81 5.68 -1.75 4.28
N LEU A 82 4.95 -2.33 5.23
CA LEU A 82 4.97 -1.86 6.62
C LEU A 82 5.56 -2.96 7.48
N SER A 83 6.47 -2.62 8.36
CA SER A 83 7.18 -3.62 9.15
C SER A 83 7.47 -3.13 10.55
N ALA A 84 7.66 -4.06 11.46
CA ALA A 84 8.02 -3.72 12.83
C ALA A 84 9.40 -3.09 12.87
N ARG A 85 9.59 -2.26 13.89
CA ARG A 85 10.88 -1.60 14.06
C ARG A 85 12.01 -2.62 14.18
N GLY A 86 13.16 -2.28 13.63
CA GLY A 86 14.34 -3.10 13.77
C GLY A 86 14.53 -4.16 12.74
N GLN A 87 13.68 -4.20 11.74
CA GLN A 87 13.77 -5.24 10.71
C GLN A 87 14.39 -4.70 9.44
N GLU A 88 15.64 -4.32 9.56
CA GLU A 88 16.39 -3.76 8.44
C GLU A 88 16.53 -4.74 7.28
N VAL A 89 16.74 -6.02 7.61
CA VAL A 89 16.87 -7.04 6.58
C VAL A 89 15.60 -7.12 5.76
N ASP A 90 14.46 -7.02 6.43
CA ASP A 90 13.18 -7.06 5.73
C ASP A 90 13.01 -5.90 4.77
N ARG A 91 13.55 -4.74 5.13
CA ARG A 91 13.46 -3.58 4.25
C ARG A 91 14.20 -3.83 2.93
N ILE A 92 15.40 -4.38 3.03
CA ILE A 92 16.18 -4.67 1.84
C ILE A 92 15.47 -5.69 0.96
N VAL A 93 15.01 -6.78 1.58
CA VAL A 93 14.33 -7.83 0.85
C VAL A 93 13.03 -7.31 0.23
N GLY A 94 12.31 -6.48 0.98
CA GLY A 94 11.05 -5.92 0.47
C GLY A 94 11.25 -5.12 -0.81
N LEU A 95 12.28 -4.29 -0.83
CA LEU A 95 12.57 -3.50 -2.02
C LEU A 95 13.03 -4.40 -3.17
N GLU A 96 13.78 -5.46 -2.86
CA GLU A 96 14.24 -6.38 -3.89
C GLU A 96 13.11 -7.18 -4.53
N VAL A 97 12.03 -7.43 -3.79
CA VAL A 97 10.91 -8.18 -4.36
C VAL A 97 9.92 -7.29 -5.10
N GLY A 98 10.21 -6.00 -5.18
CA GLY A 98 9.40 -5.12 -5.99
C GLY A 98 8.53 -4.12 -5.26
N ALA A 99 8.71 -3.97 -3.96
CA ALA A 99 7.99 -2.93 -3.23
C ALA A 99 8.52 -1.56 -3.66
N ASP A 100 7.62 -0.59 -3.70
CA ASP A 100 7.98 0.76 -4.11
C ASP A 100 8.52 1.59 -2.96
N ASP A 101 8.19 1.22 -1.73
CA ASP A 101 8.72 1.89 -0.57
C ASP A 101 8.54 0.99 0.65
N TYR A 102 9.10 1.40 1.76
CA TYR A 102 9.12 0.61 2.97
C TYR A 102 9.09 1.55 4.16
N LEU A 103 8.26 1.26 5.14
CA LEU A 103 8.11 2.13 6.30
C LEU A 103 8.06 1.29 7.57
N GLY A 104 8.87 1.65 8.56
CA GLY A 104 8.93 0.91 9.82
C GLY A 104 7.90 1.39 10.82
N LYS A 105 7.30 0.46 11.56
CA LYS A 105 6.38 0.77 12.63
C LYS A 105 7.17 1.01 13.91
N PRO A 106 6.75 1.92 14.73
CA PRO A 106 5.65 2.84 14.56
C PRO A 106 6.05 3.99 13.65
N PHE A 107 5.09 4.48 12.89
CA PHE A 107 5.37 5.57 11.96
C PHE A 107 4.38 6.69 12.19
N ASN A 108 4.74 7.86 11.68
CA ASN A 108 3.85 9.00 11.70
C ASN A 108 2.91 8.91 10.51
N PRO A 109 1.60 8.96 10.71
CA PRO A 109 0.68 8.87 9.58
C PRO A 109 0.93 9.92 8.50
N ARG A 110 1.42 11.09 8.89
CA ARG A 110 1.74 12.13 7.90
C ARG A 110 2.92 11.73 7.03
N GLU A 111 3.88 11.01 7.60
CA GLU A 111 4.99 10.51 6.80
C GLU A 111 4.49 9.47 5.80
N LEU A 112 3.60 8.59 6.24
CA LEU A 112 3.02 7.61 5.35
C LEU A 112 2.28 8.29 4.21
N LEU A 113 1.49 9.31 4.53
CA LEU A 113 0.75 10.06 3.52
C LEU A 113 1.68 10.65 2.48
N ALA A 114 2.78 11.24 2.93
CA ALA A 114 3.76 11.82 2.01
C ALA A 114 4.38 10.77 1.10
N ARG A 115 4.65 9.59 1.64
CA ARG A 115 5.23 8.51 0.83
C ARG A 115 4.23 7.98 -0.19
N ILE A 116 2.96 7.89 0.21
CA ILE A 116 1.91 7.47 -0.72
C ILE A 116 1.85 8.44 -1.89
N HIS A 117 1.83 9.74 -1.61
CA HIS A 117 1.82 10.74 -2.66
C HIS A 117 3.02 10.59 -3.59
N ALA A 118 4.21 10.39 -3.01
CA ALA A 118 5.42 10.27 -3.79
C ALA A 118 5.39 9.04 -4.69
N VAL A 119 4.95 7.91 -4.15
CA VAL A 119 4.91 6.67 -4.91
C VAL A 119 3.90 6.77 -6.05
N LEU A 120 2.72 7.32 -5.77
CA LEU A 120 1.69 7.43 -6.82
C LEU A 120 2.14 8.36 -7.93
N ARG A 121 2.86 9.42 -7.60
CA ARG A 121 3.36 10.35 -8.63
C ARG A 121 4.32 9.67 -9.60
N ARG A 122 5.03 8.64 -9.15
CA ARG A 122 6.02 7.96 -9.98
C ARG A 122 5.43 6.90 -10.88
N ARG A 123 4.18 6.50 -10.62
CA ARG A 123 3.56 5.43 -11.41
C ARG A 123 3.07 6.00 -12.73
N PRO A 124 3.42 5.39 -13.85
CA PRO A 124 3.10 5.97 -15.15
C PRO A 124 1.63 6.23 -15.38
N GLY A 125 0.79 5.27 -15.08
CA GLY A 125 -0.63 5.44 -15.31
C GLY A 125 -1.22 6.51 -14.44
N HIS A 126 -0.74 6.63 -13.23
CA HIS A 126 -1.26 7.60 -12.29
C HIS A 126 -0.80 9.01 -12.65
N SER A 127 0.44 9.14 -13.06
CA SER A 127 0.95 10.46 -13.35
C SER A 127 0.24 11.09 -14.54
N MET A 128 -0.25 10.30 -15.45
CA MET A 128 -1.02 10.82 -16.54
C MET A 128 -2.22 11.57 -16.06
N ALA A 129 -2.85 11.03 -15.06
CA ALA A 129 -4.05 11.65 -14.57
C ALA A 129 -3.78 13.00 -13.96
N SER A 130 -2.63 13.17 -13.38
CA SER A 130 -2.37 14.42 -12.73
C SER A 130 -1.62 15.38 -13.54
N LEU A 131 -1.24 14.97 -14.72
CA LEU A 131 -0.39 15.71 -15.40
C LEU A 131 -0.70 16.95 -15.76
N PRO A 132 -0.40 17.68 -15.67
CA PRO A 132 -0.25 18.69 -16.33
C PRO A 132 1.03 19.05 -16.67
N GLN A 133 1.37 18.73 -16.83
CA GLN A 133 2.26 18.84 -17.10
C GLN A 133 3.09 19.54 -16.88
N HIS A 134 3.19 19.51 -16.42
CA HIS A 134 3.86 20.06 -16.07
C HIS A 134 3.95 20.70 -15.77
#